data_4cd3dfd14186750134e4346d2d99f86b
#
_entry.id   4cd3dfd14186750134e4346d2d99f86b
#
_cell.length_a   1.000
_cell.length_b   1.000
_cell.length_c   1.000
_cell.angle_alpha   90.00
_cell.angle_beta   90.00
_cell.angle_gamma   90.00
#
_symmetry.space_group_name_H-M   'P 1'
#
loop_
_entity.id
_entity.type
_entity.pdbx_description
1 polymer ?
#
loop_
_entity_poly.entity_id
_entity_poly.type
_entity_poly.pdbx_seq_one_letter_code
_entity_poly.pdbx_strand_id
1 'polypeptide(L)'
;MTWIPLYLFLLLFVLINFGKKAWPWIIFLILTVTFTDQVSSHVLKPLVNRPRPCHDVLLADHIRLLLGYCSDSRSFTSSHAANHFGVGIFIFCTLKTYFKNWSYLFLLWAATVSYGQIYIGVHYPLDVLGGALLGSTIGYLMALFINKRFPFDSPNIPPVKD
;
A
#
# COMPACT_ATOMS: atom_id res chain seq x y z
N MET A 1 7.76 -0.93 -12.47
CA MET A 1 8.85 -1.31 -11.55
C MET A 1 8.30 -2.35 -10.59
N THR A 2 9.00 -3.43 -10.47
CA THR A 2 8.56 -4.58 -9.68
C THR A 2 9.25 -4.56 -8.32
N TRP A 3 8.49 -4.45 -7.25
CA TRP A 3 8.98 -4.54 -5.86
C TRP A 3 9.17 -6.00 -5.42
N ILE A 4 9.39 -6.91 -6.39
CA ILE A 4 9.59 -8.34 -6.16
C ILE A 4 10.63 -8.61 -5.07
N PRO A 5 11.82 -7.97 -5.05
CA PRO A 5 12.81 -8.25 -4.01
C PRO A 5 12.30 -7.94 -2.59
N LEU A 6 11.55 -6.85 -2.41
CA LEU A 6 10.97 -6.49 -1.12
C LEU A 6 9.92 -7.51 -0.66
N TYR A 7 9.01 -7.89 -1.57
CA TYR A 7 7.97 -8.88 -1.24
C TYR A 7 8.56 -10.26 -0.97
N LEU A 8 9.60 -10.66 -1.73
CA LEU A 8 10.30 -11.91 -1.50
C LEU A 8 11.03 -11.90 -0.16
N PHE A 9 11.72 -10.81 0.18
CA PHE A 9 12.35 -10.63 1.48
C PHE A 9 11.34 -10.78 2.62
N LEU A 10 10.21 -10.08 2.55
CA LEU A 10 9.15 -10.16 3.56
C LEU A 10 8.56 -11.56 3.68
N LEU A 11 8.29 -12.22 2.55
CA LEU A 11 7.80 -13.58 2.52
C LEU A 11 8.77 -14.54 3.21
N LEU A 12 10.04 -14.50 2.84
CA LEU A 12 11.08 -15.35 3.44
C LEU A 12 11.27 -15.03 4.92
N PHE A 13 11.32 -13.74 5.28
CA PHE A 13 11.42 -13.30 6.68
C PHE A 13 10.28 -13.90 7.52
N VAL A 14 9.04 -13.79 7.06
CA VAL A 14 7.87 -14.26 7.81
C VAL A 14 7.85 -15.80 7.86
N LEU A 15 8.13 -16.50 6.77
CA LEU A 15 8.15 -17.97 6.75
C LEU A 15 9.23 -18.55 7.67
N ILE A 16 10.45 -17.98 7.65
CA ILE A 16 11.58 -18.47 8.44
C ILE A 16 11.34 -18.23 9.93
N ASN A 17 10.84 -17.04 10.30
CA ASN A 17 10.74 -16.65 11.72
C ASN A 17 9.43 -17.12 12.40
N PHE A 18 8.34 -17.31 11.63
CA PHE A 18 7.01 -17.61 12.20
C PHE A 18 6.46 -19.00 11.80
N GLY A 19 7.09 -19.68 10.86
CA GLY A 19 6.70 -21.02 10.45
C GLY A 19 5.23 -21.11 10.03
N LYS A 20 4.46 -22.03 10.66
CA LYS A 20 3.02 -22.20 10.33
C LYS A 20 2.16 -20.96 10.65
N LYS A 21 2.57 -20.11 11.60
CA LYS A 21 1.87 -18.86 11.91
C LYS A 21 2.02 -17.79 10.80
N ALA A 22 2.94 -17.99 9.85
CA ALA A 22 3.13 -17.13 8.69
C ALA A 22 1.91 -17.13 7.74
N TRP A 23 1.22 -18.26 7.59
CA TRP A 23 0.14 -18.39 6.61
C TRP A 23 -1.02 -17.43 6.80
N PRO A 24 -1.60 -17.26 8.01
CA PRO A 24 -2.62 -16.25 8.21
C PRO A 24 -2.12 -14.85 7.85
N TRP A 25 -0.89 -14.50 8.19
CA TRP A 25 -0.31 -13.21 7.87
C TRP A 25 -0.21 -12.97 6.36
N ILE A 26 0.27 -13.97 5.61
CA ILE A 26 0.39 -13.90 4.14
C ILE A 26 -1.00 -13.74 3.52
N ILE A 27 -1.99 -14.50 3.98
CA ILE A 27 -3.37 -14.40 3.49
C ILE A 27 -3.92 -12.99 3.74
N PHE A 28 -3.74 -12.44 4.94
CA PHE A 28 -4.23 -11.10 5.26
C PHE A 28 -3.48 -9.99 4.52
N LEU A 29 -2.20 -10.17 4.21
CA LEU A 29 -1.48 -9.25 3.34
C LEU A 29 -2.07 -9.24 1.92
N ILE A 30 -2.34 -10.42 1.35
CA ILE A 30 -2.98 -10.56 0.04
C ILE A 30 -4.38 -9.93 0.07
N LEU A 31 -5.18 -10.23 1.09
CA LEU A 31 -6.51 -9.63 1.27
C LEU A 31 -6.43 -8.10 1.38
N THR A 32 -5.43 -7.56 2.07
CA THR A 32 -5.22 -6.11 2.17
C THR A 32 -5.08 -5.50 0.78
N VAL A 33 -4.17 -6.04 -0.05
CA VAL A 33 -3.97 -5.54 -1.42
C VAL A 33 -5.23 -5.71 -2.26
N THR A 34 -5.89 -6.87 -2.17
CA THR A 34 -7.13 -7.14 -2.90
C THR A 34 -8.22 -6.13 -2.54
N PHE A 35 -8.47 -5.90 -1.26
CA PHE A 35 -9.51 -4.96 -0.83
C PHE A 35 -9.16 -3.52 -1.19
N THR A 36 -7.91 -3.09 -1.03
CA THR A 36 -7.50 -1.72 -1.41
C THR A 36 -7.68 -1.50 -2.91
N ASP A 37 -7.29 -2.47 -3.73
CA ASP A 37 -7.42 -2.37 -5.18
C ASP A 37 -8.89 -2.42 -5.63
N GLN A 38 -9.68 -3.36 -5.11
CA GLN A 38 -11.10 -3.50 -5.47
C GLN A 38 -11.90 -2.25 -5.08
N VAL A 39 -11.75 -1.74 -3.86
CA VAL A 39 -12.46 -0.53 -3.42
C VAL A 39 -12.01 0.69 -4.23
N SER A 40 -10.71 0.85 -4.45
CA SER A 40 -10.18 1.96 -5.26
C SER A 40 -10.68 1.88 -6.71
N SER A 41 -10.51 0.72 -7.36
CA SER A 41 -10.68 0.60 -8.82
C SER A 41 -12.14 0.39 -9.24
N HIS A 42 -12.93 -0.34 -8.46
CA HIS A 42 -14.29 -0.73 -8.85
C HIS A 42 -15.39 0.04 -8.10
N VAL A 43 -15.05 0.71 -6.99
CA VAL A 43 -16.04 1.51 -6.25
C VAL A 43 -15.75 3.01 -6.42
N LEU A 44 -14.57 3.48 -5.99
CA LEU A 44 -14.32 4.91 -5.94
C LEU A 44 -14.04 5.53 -7.30
N LYS A 45 -13.30 4.86 -8.18
CA LYS A 45 -13.03 5.40 -9.53
C LYS A 45 -14.29 5.62 -10.35
N PRO A 46 -15.22 4.65 -10.46
CA PRO A 46 -16.47 4.88 -11.18
C PRO A 46 -17.37 5.95 -10.51
N LEU A 47 -17.40 5.96 -9.16
CA LEU A 47 -18.24 6.87 -8.39
C LEU A 47 -17.83 8.34 -8.58
N VAL A 48 -16.53 8.65 -8.48
CA VAL A 48 -16.01 10.02 -8.59
C VAL A 48 -15.82 10.43 -10.04
N ASN A 49 -15.52 9.50 -10.94
CA ASN A 49 -15.40 9.68 -12.39
C ASN A 49 -14.44 10.82 -12.82
N ARG A 50 -13.43 11.13 -12.02
CA ARG A 50 -12.49 12.23 -12.28
C ARG A 50 -11.53 11.89 -13.42
N PRO A 51 -11.34 12.75 -14.44
CA PRO A 51 -10.30 12.56 -15.45
C PRO A 51 -8.90 12.67 -14.83
N ARG A 52 -7.91 12.07 -15.48
CA ARG A 52 -6.51 12.22 -15.07
C ARG A 52 -5.98 13.60 -15.48
N PRO A 53 -4.92 14.10 -14.79
CA PRO A 53 -4.30 15.36 -15.16
C PRO A 53 -3.92 15.44 -16.65
N CYS A 54 -3.41 14.34 -17.21
CA CYS A 54 -3.02 14.22 -18.62
C CYS A 54 -4.19 14.20 -19.63
N HIS A 55 -5.42 14.03 -19.16
CA HIS A 55 -6.66 14.14 -19.96
C HIS A 55 -7.49 15.38 -19.60
N ASP A 56 -6.97 16.23 -18.72
CA ASP A 56 -7.64 17.49 -18.35
C ASP A 56 -7.32 18.55 -19.40
N VAL A 57 -8.37 19.09 -20.02
CA VAL A 57 -8.25 20.06 -21.12
C VAL A 57 -7.45 21.30 -20.74
N LEU A 58 -7.49 21.72 -19.46
CA LEU A 58 -6.78 22.91 -18.97
C LEU A 58 -5.33 22.63 -18.55
N LEU A 59 -5.01 21.38 -18.24
CA LEU A 59 -3.73 21.01 -17.64
C LEU A 59 -2.83 20.17 -18.54
N ALA A 60 -3.39 19.48 -19.53
CA ALA A 60 -2.64 18.52 -20.36
C ALA A 60 -1.36 19.12 -20.96
N ASP A 61 -1.42 20.35 -21.47
CA ASP A 61 -0.28 21.05 -22.08
C ASP A 61 0.76 21.55 -21.07
N HIS A 62 0.41 21.57 -19.78
CA HIS A 62 1.28 22.04 -18.69
C HIS A 62 1.88 20.90 -17.88
N ILE A 63 1.46 19.65 -18.14
CA ILE A 63 1.91 18.48 -17.40
C ILE A 63 3.04 17.77 -18.15
N ARG A 64 4.14 17.58 -17.45
CA ARG A 64 5.23 16.73 -17.95
C ARG A 64 4.90 15.26 -17.72
N LEU A 65 4.38 14.60 -18.75
CA LEU A 65 4.10 13.16 -18.70
C LEU A 65 5.40 12.36 -18.96
N LEU A 66 6.01 11.87 -17.88
CA LEU A 66 7.31 11.17 -17.97
C LEU A 66 7.21 9.75 -18.52
N LEU A 67 6.03 9.11 -18.51
CA LEU A 67 5.84 7.75 -19.00
C LEU A 67 5.58 7.66 -20.51
N GLY A 68 5.39 8.78 -21.20
CA GLY A 68 5.04 8.81 -22.62
C GLY A 68 3.64 8.29 -22.97
N TYR A 69 2.88 7.84 -21.99
CA TYR A 69 1.47 7.44 -22.15
C TYR A 69 0.64 7.82 -20.93
N CYS A 70 -0.64 8.06 -21.13
CA CYS A 70 -1.62 8.32 -20.09
C CYS A 70 -2.66 7.21 -20.09
N SER A 71 -2.94 6.64 -18.93
CA SER A 71 -3.95 5.59 -18.80
C SER A 71 -5.37 6.17 -18.90
N ASP A 72 -6.26 5.49 -19.62
CA ASP A 72 -7.68 5.86 -19.77
C ASP A 72 -8.51 5.64 -18.50
N SER A 73 -7.95 4.98 -17.49
CA SER A 73 -8.64 4.76 -16.21
C SER A 73 -8.80 6.07 -15.43
N ARG A 74 -9.87 6.16 -14.62
CA ARG A 74 -10.17 7.33 -13.79
C ARG A 74 -9.08 7.62 -12.76
N SER A 75 -8.95 8.89 -12.36
CA SER A 75 -7.87 9.38 -11.52
C SER A 75 -8.09 9.08 -10.02
N PHE A 76 -9.25 9.42 -9.49
CA PHE A 76 -9.54 9.30 -8.06
C PHE A 76 -10.17 7.93 -7.71
N THR A 77 -9.63 7.20 -6.75
CA THR A 77 -8.40 7.41 -5.99
C THR A 77 -7.19 6.81 -6.70
N SER A 78 -5.97 7.18 -6.28
CA SER A 78 -4.76 6.49 -6.74
C SER A 78 -4.69 5.07 -6.15
N SER A 79 -4.87 4.04 -6.99
CA SER A 79 -4.74 2.64 -6.57
C SER A 79 -3.31 2.30 -6.13
N HIS A 80 -2.29 2.94 -6.73
CA HIS A 80 -0.90 2.79 -6.27
C HIS A 80 -0.75 3.28 -4.83
N ALA A 81 -1.26 4.46 -4.51
CA ALA A 81 -1.23 4.98 -3.14
C ALA A 81 -2.01 4.08 -2.18
N ALA A 82 -3.22 3.65 -2.55
CA ALA A 82 -4.04 2.76 -1.73
C ALA A 82 -3.33 1.44 -1.41
N ASN A 83 -2.77 0.78 -2.43
CA ASN A 83 -2.10 -0.51 -2.26
C ASN A 83 -0.81 -0.38 -1.42
N HIS A 84 0.03 0.62 -1.70
CA HIS A 84 1.30 0.78 -0.97
C HIS A 84 1.10 1.23 0.47
N PHE A 85 0.18 2.14 0.74
CA PHE A 85 -0.16 2.51 2.12
C PHE A 85 -0.88 1.38 2.86
N GLY A 86 -1.74 0.62 2.19
CA GLY A 86 -2.37 -0.57 2.78
C GLY A 86 -1.34 -1.59 3.25
N VAL A 87 -0.41 -1.95 2.36
CA VAL A 87 0.70 -2.86 2.69
C VAL A 87 1.61 -2.25 3.76
N GLY A 88 2.02 -0.99 3.60
CA GLY A 88 2.93 -0.32 4.54
C GLY A 88 2.38 -0.27 5.97
N ILE A 89 1.12 0.13 6.15
CA ILE A 89 0.44 0.17 7.46
C ILE A 89 0.22 -1.24 8.01
N PHE A 90 -0.19 -2.20 7.17
CA PHE A 90 -0.34 -3.59 7.61
C PHE A 90 0.97 -4.16 8.17
N ILE A 91 2.09 -4.01 7.43
CA ILE A 91 3.42 -4.45 7.87
C ILE A 91 3.84 -3.70 9.14
N PHE A 92 3.68 -2.37 9.15
CA PHE A 92 4.01 -1.54 10.30
C PHE A 92 3.29 -2.02 11.56
N CYS A 93 1.98 -2.22 11.52
CA CYS A 93 1.19 -2.61 12.68
C CYS A 93 1.40 -4.07 13.13
N THR A 94 1.82 -4.96 12.21
CA THR A 94 2.02 -6.39 12.54
C THR A 94 3.46 -6.73 12.89
N LEU A 95 4.44 -6.04 12.29
CA LEU A 95 5.85 -6.38 12.43
C LEU A 95 6.68 -5.31 13.17
N LYS A 96 6.05 -4.23 13.65
CA LYS A 96 6.76 -3.14 14.37
C LYS A 96 7.59 -3.65 15.55
N THR A 97 7.09 -4.62 16.29
CA THR A 97 7.80 -5.23 17.44
C THR A 97 9.13 -5.85 17.03
N TYR A 98 9.24 -6.35 15.79
CA TYR A 98 10.44 -7.00 15.25
C TYR A 98 11.38 -6.03 14.55
N PHE A 99 10.81 -5.14 13.73
CA PHE A 99 11.61 -4.15 12.98
C PHE A 99 11.90 -2.86 13.76
N LYS A 100 11.21 -2.63 14.89
CA LYS A 100 11.36 -1.40 15.69
C LYS A 100 11.24 -0.15 14.81
N ASN A 101 12.21 0.76 14.90
CA ASN A 101 12.23 2.00 14.13
C ASN A 101 12.37 1.76 12.62
N TRP A 102 12.94 0.64 12.18
CA TRP A 102 13.02 0.31 10.76
C TRP A 102 11.66 0.08 10.11
N SER A 103 10.62 -0.21 10.90
CA SER A 103 9.25 -0.33 10.38
C SER A 103 8.73 0.95 9.72
N TYR A 104 9.24 2.14 10.10
CA TYR A 104 8.89 3.39 9.46
C TYR A 104 9.36 3.47 7.99
N LEU A 105 10.35 2.68 7.59
CA LEU A 105 10.79 2.61 6.19
C LEU A 105 9.69 2.10 5.25
N PHE A 106 8.76 1.26 5.73
CA PHE A 106 7.62 0.81 4.91
C PHE A 106 6.64 1.95 4.65
N LEU A 107 6.48 2.87 5.60
CA LEU A 107 5.64 4.06 5.40
C LEU A 107 6.34 5.07 4.48
N LEU A 108 7.65 5.26 4.65
CA LEU A 108 8.44 6.12 3.76
C LEU A 108 8.43 5.57 2.32
N TRP A 109 8.58 4.26 2.15
CA TRP A 109 8.47 3.59 0.86
C TRP A 109 7.09 3.83 0.21
N ALA A 110 5.99 3.64 0.96
CA ALA A 110 4.65 3.90 0.47
C ALA A 110 4.45 5.37 0.05
N ALA A 111 4.95 6.30 0.86
CA ALA A 111 4.91 7.73 0.54
C ALA A 111 5.72 8.08 -0.71
N THR A 112 6.93 7.52 -0.85
CA THR A 112 7.81 7.76 -2.01
C THR A 112 7.18 7.26 -3.30
N VAL A 113 6.64 6.03 -3.31
CA VAL A 113 5.96 5.47 -4.49
C VAL A 113 4.72 6.28 -4.84
N SER A 114 3.97 6.72 -3.83
CA SER A 114 2.76 7.52 -4.00
C SER A 114 3.07 8.91 -4.52
N TYR A 115 4.11 9.57 -4.01
CA TYR A 115 4.60 10.85 -4.54
C TYR A 115 5.05 10.71 -6.00
N GLY A 116 5.67 9.58 -6.35
CA GLY A 116 6.04 9.28 -7.73
C GLY A 116 4.86 9.38 -8.70
N GLN A 117 3.62 9.04 -8.28
CA GLN A 117 2.43 9.15 -9.15
C GLN A 117 2.06 10.60 -9.48
N ILE A 118 2.35 11.53 -8.56
CA ILE A 118 2.19 12.98 -8.80
C ILE A 118 3.31 13.47 -9.71
N TYR A 119 4.54 13.07 -9.40
CA TYR A 119 5.74 13.52 -10.12
C TYR A 119 5.73 13.13 -11.61
N ILE A 120 5.23 11.92 -11.94
CA ILE A 120 5.09 11.46 -13.33
C ILE A 120 3.87 12.03 -14.05
N GLY A 121 3.02 12.83 -13.39
CA GLY A 121 1.91 13.55 -13.99
C GLY A 121 0.62 12.74 -14.21
N VAL A 122 0.47 11.56 -13.56
CA VAL A 122 -0.69 10.68 -13.79
C VAL A 122 -1.79 10.80 -12.72
N HIS A 123 -1.51 11.43 -11.58
CA HIS A 123 -2.46 11.64 -10.49
C HIS A 123 -2.34 13.04 -9.88
N TYR A 124 -3.47 13.59 -9.46
CA TYR A 124 -3.48 14.80 -8.62
C TYR A 124 -3.05 14.47 -7.18
N PRO A 125 -2.52 15.45 -6.43
CA PRO A 125 -2.19 15.26 -5.01
C PRO A 125 -3.37 14.72 -4.17
N LEU A 126 -4.60 15.20 -4.43
CA LEU A 126 -5.80 14.72 -3.73
C LEU A 126 -6.14 13.26 -4.04
N ASP A 127 -5.84 12.75 -5.24
CA ASP A 127 -6.05 11.34 -5.58
C ASP A 127 -5.12 10.44 -4.76
N VAL A 128 -3.89 10.92 -4.56
CA VAL A 128 -2.86 10.23 -3.77
C VAL A 128 -3.22 10.26 -2.29
N LEU A 129 -3.65 11.40 -1.77
CA LEU A 129 -4.11 11.53 -0.38
C LEU A 129 -5.33 10.65 -0.11
N GLY A 130 -6.34 10.66 -1.00
CA GLY A 130 -7.51 9.79 -0.91
C GLY A 130 -7.14 8.31 -0.95
N GLY A 131 -6.20 7.93 -1.83
CA GLY A 131 -5.67 6.56 -1.90
C GLY A 131 -4.92 6.16 -0.62
N ALA A 132 -4.06 7.06 -0.12
CA ALA A 132 -3.31 6.84 1.13
C ALA A 132 -4.22 6.64 2.34
N LEU A 133 -5.28 7.45 2.47
CA LEU A 133 -6.28 7.30 3.53
C LEU A 133 -7.03 5.98 3.42
N LEU A 134 -7.52 5.63 2.23
CA LEU A 134 -8.20 4.37 1.97
C LEU A 134 -7.30 3.18 2.34
N GLY A 135 -6.08 3.16 1.80
CA GLY A 135 -5.12 2.09 2.04
C GLY A 135 -4.76 1.96 3.52
N SER A 136 -4.46 3.09 4.17
CA SER A 136 -4.13 3.11 5.60
C SER A 136 -5.26 2.56 6.46
N THR A 137 -6.50 2.93 6.16
CA THR A 137 -7.69 2.43 6.88
C THR A 137 -7.83 0.93 6.72
N ILE A 138 -7.81 0.41 5.49
CA ILE A 138 -7.95 -1.03 5.23
C ILE A 138 -6.78 -1.80 5.85
N GLY A 139 -5.53 -1.35 5.64
CA GLY A 139 -4.34 -1.98 6.20
C GLY A 139 -4.36 -2.04 7.72
N TYR A 140 -4.80 -0.96 8.38
CA TYR A 140 -4.95 -0.91 9.83
C TYR A 140 -6.02 -1.87 10.35
N LEU A 141 -7.20 -1.91 9.71
CA LEU A 141 -8.28 -2.82 10.11
C LEU A 141 -7.86 -4.29 9.95
N MET A 142 -7.18 -4.64 8.85
CA MET A 142 -6.65 -5.98 8.63
C MET A 142 -5.59 -6.35 9.66
N ALA A 143 -4.71 -5.41 10.01
CA ALA A 143 -3.69 -5.61 11.05
C ALA A 143 -4.31 -5.78 12.43
N LEU A 144 -5.33 -4.99 12.78
CA LEU A 144 -6.07 -5.16 14.06
C LEU A 144 -6.72 -6.54 14.15
N PHE A 145 -7.37 -6.98 13.07
CA PHE A 145 -8.05 -8.27 13.05
C PHE A 145 -7.06 -9.42 13.22
N ILE A 146 -5.96 -9.41 12.46
CA ILE A 146 -4.98 -10.51 12.52
C ILE A 146 -4.27 -10.54 13.88
N ASN A 147 -3.87 -9.38 14.42
CA ASN A 147 -3.21 -9.31 15.72
C ASN A 147 -4.11 -9.82 16.86
N LYS A 148 -5.43 -9.56 16.77
CA LYS A 148 -6.40 -10.06 17.76
C LYS A 148 -6.67 -11.55 17.61
N ARG A 149 -6.76 -12.08 16.37
CA ARG A 149 -7.19 -13.46 16.10
C ARG A 149 -6.04 -14.44 16.01
N PHE A 150 -4.90 -13.98 15.50
CA PHE A 150 -3.70 -14.78 15.26
C PHE A 150 -2.48 -14.00 15.76
N PRO A 151 -2.27 -13.90 17.09
CA PRO A 151 -1.14 -13.15 17.63
C PRO A 151 0.18 -13.63 17.02
N PHE A 152 0.96 -12.67 16.54
CA PHE A 152 2.14 -12.92 15.75
C PHE A 152 3.37 -12.96 16.65
N ASP A 153 3.52 -14.09 17.38
CA ASP A 153 4.66 -14.35 18.25
C ASP A 153 5.70 -15.17 17.51
N SER A 154 6.88 -14.63 17.31
CA SER A 154 7.98 -15.38 16.71
C SER A 154 8.63 -16.30 17.74
N PRO A 155 8.76 -17.59 17.44
CA PRO A 155 9.53 -18.49 18.29
C PRO A 155 11.05 -18.19 18.26
N ASN A 156 11.53 -17.55 17.19
CA ASN A 156 12.96 -17.33 16.94
C ASN A 156 13.44 -15.93 17.34
N ILE A 157 12.52 -14.98 17.49
CA ILE A 157 12.83 -13.60 17.85
C ILE A 157 11.95 -13.22 19.04
N PRO A 158 12.45 -13.15 20.25
CA PRO A 158 11.64 -12.73 21.39
C PRO A 158 11.16 -11.29 21.20
N PRO A 159 9.91 -10.97 21.60
CA PRO A 159 9.44 -9.60 21.59
C PRO A 159 10.32 -8.77 22.50
N VAL A 160 10.71 -7.59 22.02
CA VAL A 160 11.50 -6.67 22.85
C VAL A 160 10.57 -6.13 23.93
N LYS A 161 10.93 -6.39 25.18
CA LYS A 161 10.30 -5.74 26.34
C LYS A 161 10.71 -4.26 26.31
N ASP A 162 9.72 -3.38 26.29
CA ASP A 162 9.90 -1.94 26.47
C ASP A 162 10.42 -1.65 27.89
#